data_cab386e42068dc77c660d80d55af8a2b
#
_entry.id   cab386e42068dc77c660d80d55af8a2b
#
_cell.length_a   1.000
_cell.length_b   1.000
_cell.length_c   1.000
_cell.angle_alpha   90.00
_cell.angle_beta   90.00
_cell.angle_gamma   90.00
#
_symmetry.space_group_name_H-M   'P 1'
#
loop_
_entity.id
_entity.type
_entity.pdbx_description
1 polymer ?
#
loop_
_entity_poly.entity_id
_entity_poly.type
_entity_poly.pdbx_seq_one_letter_code
_entity_poly.pdbx_strand_id
1 'polypeptide(L)'
;IRELWKGYLRVVNSFKKIISEIKDEGLYKVERPISSPQSIDIVTDKGLNVLNFCANNYLGLANHPDLIASAKQALDEYGFGMASVRFICGTQTIHKELEDTISQFFNSDDTILYSSCFDANGGLFETLLGQNDAIISDSLNHASIIDGIRLCKAQRYRYKNNDMDDLEEQLINSQNAEIRLIATDGVFSMDGYIANLDLITTLAKKYDAIVMVDDSHATGFIGKTGRGSAEYHNVMDKIDIWTSTLGKALGGASGGFTTGRKEFIDLLRQRSRPYLFSNTLTPAITSAGIKAFKMLSKSTELRDKLDKNTKYFRREISGLGFEIKNGEHPIIPIMTYDALIAQKVASALLKEGIYVIGFFYPVVPKNEARIRVQISAGMSLSHLDQALDAFKKVGEKFNII
;
A
#
# COMPACT_ATOMS: atom_id res chain seq x y z
N ILE A 1 6.55 41.73 -25.55
CA ILE A 1 6.29 40.32 -26.01
C ILE A 1 7.61 39.52 -26.05
N ARG A 2 8.70 39.99 -26.72
CA ARG A 2 9.99 39.24 -26.79
C ARG A 2 10.65 38.98 -25.41
N GLU A 3 10.54 39.92 -24.46
CA GLU A 3 11.06 39.73 -23.11
C GLU A 3 10.24 38.75 -22.28
N LEU A 4 8.91 38.76 -22.42
CA LEU A 4 8.03 37.76 -21.80
C LEU A 4 8.34 36.36 -22.29
N TRP A 5 8.65 36.17 -23.57
CA TRP A 5 9.06 34.90 -24.14
C TRP A 5 10.44 34.43 -23.65
N LYS A 6 11.40 35.35 -23.42
CA LYS A 6 12.70 35.00 -22.82
C LYS A 6 12.56 34.49 -21.40
N GLY A 7 11.69 35.12 -20.58
CA GLY A 7 11.37 34.64 -19.23
C GLY A 7 10.74 33.26 -19.23
N TYR A 8 9.76 33.03 -20.10
CA TYR A 8 9.11 31.71 -20.26
C TYR A 8 10.11 30.60 -20.68
N LEU A 9 10.95 30.88 -21.69
CA LEU A 9 11.97 29.93 -22.15
C LEU A 9 12.99 29.61 -21.04
N ARG A 10 13.34 30.56 -20.18
CA ARG A 10 14.21 30.34 -19.01
C ARG A 10 13.57 29.34 -18.03
N VAL A 11 12.27 29.50 -17.72
CA VAL A 11 11.54 28.58 -16.84
C VAL A 11 11.50 27.17 -17.43
N VAL A 12 11.11 27.05 -18.72
CA VAL A 12 11.07 25.74 -19.39
C VAL A 12 12.44 25.06 -19.41
N ASN A 13 13.50 25.83 -19.65
CA ASN A 13 14.87 25.28 -19.65
C ASN A 13 15.31 24.79 -18.25
N SER A 14 14.84 25.42 -17.18
CA SER A 14 15.08 24.92 -15.82
C SER A 14 14.49 23.54 -15.60
N PHE A 15 13.25 23.29 -16.04
CA PHE A 15 12.64 21.96 -15.95
C PHE A 15 13.34 20.92 -16.86
N LYS A 16 13.76 21.32 -18.07
CA LYS A 16 14.55 20.43 -18.95
C LYS A 16 15.86 20.02 -18.30
N LYS A 17 16.54 20.94 -17.60
CA LYS A 17 17.77 20.66 -16.86
C LYS A 17 17.54 19.63 -15.76
N ILE A 18 16.49 19.82 -14.93
CA ILE A 18 16.12 18.88 -13.86
C ILE A 18 15.84 17.48 -14.45
N ILE A 19 15.09 17.41 -15.55
CA ILE A 19 14.80 16.13 -16.21
C ILE A 19 16.07 15.48 -16.76
N SER A 20 17.03 16.26 -17.31
CA SER A 20 18.30 15.75 -17.77
C SER A 20 19.11 15.18 -16.60
N GLU A 21 19.22 15.91 -15.49
CA GLU A 21 19.91 15.47 -14.28
C GLU A 21 19.34 14.13 -13.77
N ILE A 22 18.00 13.99 -13.69
CA ILE A 22 17.33 12.73 -13.33
C ILE A 22 17.72 11.58 -14.27
N LYS A 23 17.87 11.85 -15.59
CA LYS A 23 18.28 10.85 -16.57
C LYS A 23 19.76 10.48 -16.42
N ASP A 24 20.61 11.48 -16.25
CA ASP A 24 22.06 11.31 -16.14
C ASP A 24 22.43 10.55 -14.84
N GLU A 25 21.65 10.74 -13.77
CA GLU A 25 21.75 9.98 -12.52
C GLU A 25 21.13 8.56 -12.62
N GLY A 26 20.52 8.19 -13.75
CA GLY A 26 19.86 6.89 -13.91
C GLY A 26 18.58 6.73 -13.09
N LEU A 27 17.97 7.83 -12.62
CA LEU A 27 16.77 7.80 -11.78
C LEU A 27 15.47 7.98 -12.55
N TYR A 28 15.56 8.13 -13.88
CA TYR A 28 14.39 8.34 -14.74
C TYR A 28 13.52 7.07 -14.83
N LYS A 29 12.25 7.19 -14.44
CA LYS A 29 11.30 6.08 -14.44
C LYS A 29 10.61 5.99 -15.80
N VAL A 30 10.65 4.81 -16.41
CA VAL A 30 9.98 4.50 -17.68
C VAL A 30 8.80 3.55 -17.37
N GLU A 31 7.61 3.95 -17.78
CA GLU A 31 6.44 3.07 -17.73
C GLU A 31 6.57 1.95 -18.76
N ARG A 32 6.16 0.75 -18.35
CA ARG A 32 6.11 -0.44 -19.22
C ARG A 32 4.65 -0.85 -19.38
N PRO A 33 3.95 -0.44 -20.45
CA PRO A 33 2.55 -0.76 -20.64
C PRO A 33 2.31 -2.26 -20.78
N ILE A 34 1.17 -2.71 -20.26
CA ILE A 34 0.65 -4.08 -20.47
C ILE A 34 -0.60 -4.01 -21.31
N SER A 35 -0.80 -4.98 -22.20
CA SER A 35 -1.93 -5.06 -23.14
C SER A 35 -2.95 -6.15 -22.76
N SER A 36 -2.73 -6.85 -21.65
CA SER A 36 -3.64 -7.85 -21.09
C SER A 36 -4.32 -7.36 -19.81
N PRO A 37 -5.34 -8.05 -19.31
CA PRO A 37 -5.78 -7.89 -17.93
C PRO A 37 -4.64 -8.08 -16.93
N GLN A 38 -4.74 -7.46 -15.75
CA GLN A 38 -3.78 -7.65 -14.67
C GLN A 38 -3.95 -9.04 -14.05
N SER A 39 -2.92 -9.89 -14.23
CA SER A 39 -2.90 -11.28 -13.77
C SER A 39 -1.47 -11.70 -13.42
N ILE A 40 -1.27 -13.01 -13.19
CA ILE A 40 0.08 -13.59 -13.06
C ILE A 40 0.74 -13.64 -14.45
N ASP A 41 0.03 -14.15 -15.45
CA ASP A 41 0.45 -14.10 -16.84
C ASP A 41 -0.06 -12.79 -17.46
N ILE A 42 0.85 -11.97 -17.94
CA ILE A 42 0.55 -10.70 -18.61
C ILE A 42 1.26 -10.59 -19.95
N VAL A 43 0.70 -9.78 -20.83
CA VAL A 43 1.29 -9.44 -22.13
C VAL A 43 1.71 -7.97 -22.09
N THR A 44 2.97 -7.69 -22.45
CA THR A 44 3.45 -6.31 -22.59
C THR A 44 2.94 -5.70 -23.91
N ASP A 45 3.04 -4.38 -24.04
CA ASP A 45 2.74 -3.64 -25.29
C ASP A 45 3.56 -4.13 -26.50
N LYS A 46 4.70 -4.78 -26.26
CA LYS A 46 5.57 -5.38 -27.28
C LYS A 46 5.22 -6.84 -27.59
N GLY A 47 4.13 -7.35 -27.04
CA GLY A 47 3.67 -8.73 -27.28
C GLY A 47 4.46 -9.81 -26.52
N LEU A 48 5.26 -9.45 -25.51
CA LEU A 48 5.97 -10.43 -24.69
C LEU A 48 5.04 -10.99 -23.61
N ASN A 49 4.91 -12.32 -23.57
CA ASN A 49 4.26 -13.02 -22.47
C ASN A 49 5.24 -13.12 -21.31
N VAL A 50 4.86 -12.64 -20.14
CA VAL A 50 5.74 -12.60 -18.94
C VAL A 50 4.97 -12.88 -17.67
N LEU A 51 5.64 -13.43 -16.67
CA LEU A 51 5.10 -13.62 -15.33
C LEU A 51 5.27 -12.36 -14.49
N ASN A 52 4.19 -11.89 -13.89
CA ASN A 52 4.16 -10.65 -13.10
C ASN A 52 4.50 -10.92 -11.64
N PHE A 53 5.68 -10.49 -11.22
CA PHE A 53 6.17 -10.58 -9.85
C PHE A 53 6.29 -9.21 -9.15
N CYS A 54 5.59 -8.17 -9.63
CA CYS A 54 5.64 -6.84 -9.01
C CYS A 54 4.27 -6.20 -8.72
N ALA A 55 3.15 -6.79 -9.15
CA ALA A 55 1.83 -6.26 -8.84
C ALA A 55 1.43 -6.55 -7.38
N ASN A 56 0.78 -5.58 -6.72
CA ASN A 56 0.23 -5.75 -5.37
C ASN A 56 -1.03 -6.64 -5.36
N ASN A 57 -1.10 -7.64 -6.24
CA ASN A 57 -2.23 -8.55 -6.43
C ASN A 57 -2.07 -9.80 -5.57
N TYR A 58 -1.88 -9.61 -4.25
CA TYR A 58 -1.51 -10.67 -3.30
C TYR A 58 -2.43 -11.89 -3.34
N LEU A 59 -3.74 -11.66 -3.46
CA LEU A 59 -4.75 -12.73 -3.47
C LEU A 59 -5.16 -13.17 -4.89
N GLY A 60 -4.60 -12.55 -5.94
CA GLY A 60 -4.93 -12.88 -7.33
C GLY A 60 -6.32 -12.40 -7.78
N LEU A 61 -6.92 -11.45 -7.06
CA LEU A 61 -8.30 -11.02 -7.27
C LEU A 61 -8.48 -9.96 -8.37
N ALA A 62 -7.42 -9.36 -8.90
CA ALA A 62 -7.51 -8.23 -9.84
C ALA A 62 -8.26 -8.57 -11.14
N ASN A 63 -8.26 -9.83 -11.57
CA ASN A 63 -9.00 -10.32 -12.74
C ASN A 63 -9.94 -11.49 -12.36
N HIS A 64 -10.42 -11.54 -11.12
CA HIS A 64 -11.28 -12.63 -10.67
C HIS A 64 -12.67 -12.53 -11.28
N PRO A 65 -13.23 -13.61 -11.86
CA PRO A 65 -14.52 -13.58 -12.57
C PRO A 65 -15.68 -13.09 -11.69
N ASP A 66 -15.70 -13.45 -10.42
CA ASP A 66 -16.74 -13.02 -9.50
C ASP A 66 -16.73 -11.52 -9.22
N LEU A 67 -15.53 -10.91 -9.12
CA LEU A 67 -15.41 -9.46 -8.94
C LEU A 67 -15.85 -8.72 -10.20
N ILE A 68 -15.46 -9.23 -11.37
CA ILE A 68 -15.87 -8.69 -12.66
C ILE A 68 -17.39 -8.78 -12.82
N ALA A 69 -17.99 -9.91 -12.49
CA ALA A 69 -19.44 -10.10 -12.56
C ALA A 69 -20.17 -9.13 -11.62
N SER A 70 -19.70 -8.98 -10.38
CA SER A 70 -20.24 -8.04 -9.40
C SER A 70 -20.16 -6.59 -9.87
N ALA A 71 -19.02 -6.20 -10.46
CA ALA A 71 -18.84 -4.86 -11.02
C ALA A 71 -19.79 -4.59 -12.21
N LYS A 72 -19.98 -5.56 -13.11
CA LYS A 72 -20.91 -5.46 -14.25
C LYS A 72 -22.34 -5.31 -13.77
N GLN A 73 -22.77 -6.13 -12.80
CA GLN A 73 -24.09 -6.02 -12.20
C GLN A 73 -24.32 -4.62 -11.60
N ALA A 74 -23.34 -4.09 -10.88
CA ALA A 74 -23.47 -2.75 -10.31
C ALA A 74 -23.55 -1.63 -11.37
N LEU A 75 -22.93 -1.80 -12.54
CA LEU A 75 -23.11 -0.87 -13.65
C LEU A 75 -24.54 -0.86 -14.18
N ASP A 76 -25.19 -2.04 -14.25
CA ASP A 76 -26.58 -2.16 -14.70
C ASP A 76 -27.57 -1.60 -13.67
N GLU A 77 -27.33 -1.82 -12.37
CA GLU A 77 -28.25 -1.45 -11.29
C GLU A 77 -28.08 0.01 -10.82
N TYR A 78 -26.84 0.48 -10.71
CA TYR A 78 -26.49 1.76 -10.08
C TYR A 78 -25.90 2.79 -11.05
N GLY A 79 -25.60 2.41 -12.29
CA GLY A 79 -24.98 3.25 -13.29
C GLY A 79 -23.47 3.36 -13.18
N PHE A 80 -22.87 4.16 -14.08
CA PHE A 80 -21.42 4.27 -14.21
C PHE A 80 -20.75 5.13 -13.13
N GLY A 81 -21.33 6.28 -12.83
CA GLY A 81 -20.67 7.29 -11.99
C GLY A 81 -21.64 8.08 -11.13
N MET A 82 -21.10 8.66 -10.07
CA MET A 82 -21.91 9.37 -9.07
C MET A 82 -22.13 10.85 -9.39
N ALA A 83 -21.25 11.46 -10.18
CA ALA A 83 -21.27 12.88 -10.56
C ALA A 83 -21.44 13.85 -9.36
N SER A 84 -21.08 13.39 -8.15
CA SER A 84 -21.25 14.12 -6.90
C SER A 84 -20.36 13.59 -5.78
N VAL A 85 -20.15 14.42 -4.78
CA VAL A 85 -19.56 14.05 -3.49
C VAL A 85 -20.63 13.46 -2.57
N ARG A 86 -20.20 12.75 -1.52
CA ARG A 86 -21.05 11.93 -0.66
C ARG A 86 -22.23 12.66 -0.01
N PHE A 87 -22.02 13.86 0.54
CA PHE A 87 -23.03 14.56 1.32
C PHE A 87 -24.07 15.32 0.48
N ILE A 88 -23.80 15.55 -0.80
CA ILE A 88 -24.77 16.24 -1.69
C ILE A 88 -25.79 15.22 -2.22
N CYS A 89 -25.39 14.41 -3.21
CA CYS A 89 -26.22 13.34 -3.78
C CYS A 89 -25.40 12.12 -4.24
N GLY A 90 -24.13 12.03 -3.85
CA GLY A 90 -23.21 10.97 -4.23
C GLY A 90 -23.21 9.77 -3.29
N THR A 91 -24.24 9.55 -2.46
CA THR A 91 -24.35 8.37 -1.61
C THR A 91 -25.48 7.47 -2.09
N GLN A 92 -25.15 6.28 -2.52
CA GLN A 92 -26.12 5.19 -2.81
C GLN A 92 -26.10 4.16 -1.67
N THR A 93 -27.11 3.29 -1.63
CA THR A 93 -27.21 2.23 -0.61
C THR A 93 -26.02 1.29 -0.61
N ILE A 94 -25.46 1.00 -1.78
CA ILE A 94 -24.28 0.14 -1.94
C ILE A 94 -23.04 0.69 -1.24
N HIS A 95 -22.88 2.01 -1.12
CA HIS A 95 -21.78 2.59 -0.35
C HIS A 95 -21.92 2.28 1.14
N LYS A 96 -23.14 2.36 1.68
CA LYS A 96 -23.42 1.99 3.07
C LYS A 96 -23.19 0.51 3.31
N GLU A 97 -23.61 -0.35 2.36
CA GLU A 97 -23.34 -1.78 2.44
C GLU A 97 -21.83 -2.07 2.49
N LEU A 98 -21.02 -1.38 1.71
CA LEU A 98 -19.56 -1.56 1.78
C LEU A 98 -18.99 -1.07 3.11
N GLU A 99 -19.42 0.10 3.61
CA GLU A 99 -19.02 0.63 4.92
C GLU A 99 -19.34 -0.38 6.03
N ASP A 100 -20.56 -0.92 6.05
CA ASP A 100 -21.01 -1.93 7.03
C ASP A 100 -20.20 -3.24 6.89
N THR A 101 -19.94 -3.67 5.64
CA THR A 101 -19.15 -4.89 5.37
C THR A 101 -17.72 -4.77 5.88
N ILE A 102 -17.09 -3.61 5.72
CA ILE A 102 -15.74 -3.33 6.23
C ILE A 102 -15.76 -3.28 7.76
N SER A 103 -16.71 -2.57 8.36
CA SER A 103 -16.84 -2.49 9.82
C SER A 103 -16.99 -3.87 10.46
N GLN A 104 -17.80 -4.74 9.87
CA GLN A 104 -17.97 -6.13 10.33
C GLN A 104 -16.66 -6.93 10.17
N PHE A 105 -15.94 -6.74 9.07
CA PHE A 105 -14.67 -7.45 8.85
C PHE A 105 -13.60 -7.06 9.87
N PHE A 106 -13.48 -5.77 10.22
CA PHE A 106 -12.53 -5.28 11.21
C PHE A 106 -13.04 -5.38 12.66
N ASN A 107 -14.33 -5.66 12.87
CA ASN A 107 -15.00 -5.53 14.17
C ASN A 107 -14.85 -4.12 14.76
N SER A 108 -15.04 -3.11 13.92
CA SER A 108 -15.01 -1.68 14.23
C SER A 108 -16.42 -1.09 14.29
N ASP A 109 -16.57 0.11 14.87
CA ASP A 109 -17.88 0.74 15.03
C ASP A 109 -18.44 1.27 13.71
N ASP A 110 -17.59 1.87 12.86
CA ASP A 110 -18.04 2.52 11.63
C ASP A 110 -16.88 2.64 10.61
N THR A 111 -17.23 2.94 9.34
CA THR A 111 -16.29 3.07 8.23
C THR A 111 -16.67 4.24 7.32
N ILE A 112 -15.66 4.93 6.76
CA ILE A 112 -15.79 5.98 5.75
C ILE A 112 -14.96 5.62 4.52
N LEU A 113 -15.54 5.80 3.32
CA LEU A 113 -14.90 5.47 2.03
C LEU A 113 -14.26 6.70 1.37
N TYR A 114 -13.15 6.47 0.69
CA TYR A 114 -12.39 7.46 -0.07
C TYR A 114 -12.05 6.94 -1.48
N SER A 115 -11.64 7.83 -2.38
CA SER A 115 -11.19 7.49 -3.73
C SER A 115 -9.89 6.67 -3.73
N SER A 116 -9.09 6.81 -2.67
CA SER A 116 -7.85 6.05 -2.43
C SER A 116 -7.51 6.02 -0.94
N CYS A 117 -6.59 5.13 -0.53
CA CYS A 117 -6.01 5.20 0.82
C CYS A 117 -5.10 6.42 0.98
N PHE A 118 -4.54 6.95 -0.11
CA PHE A 118 -3.82 8.22 -0.08
C PHE A 118 -4.74 9.37 0.40
N ASP A 119 -5.97 9.43 -0.12
CA ASP A 119 -6.98 10.40 0.32
C ASP A 119 -7.43 10.15 1.76
N ALA A 120 -7.59 8.89 2.16
CA ALA A 120 -7.93 8.52 3.53
C ALA A 120 -6.88 9.06 4.52
N ASN A 121 -5.60 8.79 4.28
CA ASN A 121 -4.50 9.28 5.09
C ASN A 121 -4.35 10.81 5.00
N GLY A 122 -4.51 11.38 3.81
CA GLY A 122 -4.44 12.83 3.58
C GLY A 122 -5.50 13.62 4.34
N GLY A 123 -6.69 13.04 4.51
CA GLY A 123 -7.82 13.68 5.20
C GLY A 123 -7.95 13.35 6.68
N LEU A 124 -7.06 12.52 7.25
CA LEU A 124 -7.18 12.02 8.62
C LEU A 124 -6.65 13.02 9.64
N PHE A 125 -5.37 13.36 9.54
CA PHE A 125 -4.65 14.05 10.60
C PHE A 125 -5.13 15.48 10.83
N GLU A 126 -5.30 16.28 9.77
CA GLU A 126 -5.80 17.67 9.89
C GLU A 126 -7.24 17.76 10.38
N THR A 127 -8.00 16.65 10.22
CA THR A 127 -9.39 16.58 10.65
C THR A 127 -9.52 16.27 12.15
N LEU A 128 -8.68 15.36 12.64
CA LEU A 128 -8.77 14.85 14.00
C LEU A 128 -7.93 15.65 15.01
N LEU A 129 -6.85 16.30 14.55
CA LEU A 129 -5.84 16.88 15.43
C LEU A 129 -5.61 18.37 15.14
N GLY A 130 -5.31 19.14 16.19
CA GLY A 130 -5.03 20.56 16.16
C GLY A 130 -3.63 20.93 16.65
N GLN A 131 -3.40 22.22 16.85
CA GLN A 131 -2.08 22.76 17.22
C GLN A 131 -1.60 22.34 18.62
N ASN A 132 -2.52 21.94 19.51
CA ASN A 132 -2.20 21.52 20.88
C ASN A 132 -1.92 20.01 20.96
N ASP A 133 -2.07 19.29 19.85
CA ASP A 133 -1.94 17.85 19.79
C ASP A 133 -0.56 17.43 19.22
N ALA A 134 -0.24 16.15 19.33
CA ALA A 134 1.00 15.58 18.83
C ALA A 134 0.75 14.35 17.96
N ILE A 135 1.53 14.23 16.88
CA ILE A 135 1.60 13.05 16.04
C ILE A 135 3.00 12.43 16.19
N ILE A 136 3.05 11.17 16.58
CA ILE A 136 4.27 10.39 16.71
C ILE A 136 4.31 9.38 15.56
N SER A 137 5.13 9.66 14.54
CA SER A 137 5.14 8.93 13.26
C SER A 137 6.39 8.10 13.07
N ASP A 138 6.23 6.84 12.61
CA ASP A 138 7.37 6.05 12.14
C ASP A 138 8.07 6.74 10.97
N SER A 139 9.38 6.64 10.94
CA SER A 139 10.24 7.33 9.96
C SER A 139 10.11 6.80 8.53
N LEU A 140 9.66 5.57 8.35
CA LEU A 140 9.48 4.91 7.05
C LEU A 140 8.01 4.75 6.64
N ASN A 141 7.10 5.44 7.33
CA ASN A 141 5.69 5.47 6.93
C ASN A 141 5.51 5.85 5.46
N HIS A 142 4.43 5.34 4.86
CA HIS A 142 4.07 5.64 3.48
C HIS A 142 3.93 7.14 3.22
N ALA A 143 4.25 7.58 2.02
CA ALA A 143 4.19 8.99 1.62
C ALA A 143 2.85 9.66 1.93
N SER A 144 1.73 8.96 1.82
CA SER A 144 0.39 9.49 2.14
C SER A 144 0.23 9.86 3.62
N ILE A 145 0.82 9.08 4.53
CA ILE A 145 0.84 9.40 5.96
C ILE A 145 1.72 10.64 6.19
N ILE A 146 2.92 10.65 5.61
CA ILE A 146 3.85 11.79 5.72
C ILE A 146 3.19 13.07 5.19
N ASP A 147 2.54 13.02 4.05
CA ASP A 147 1.90 14.21 3.44
C ASP A 147 0.65 14.61 4.22
N GLY A 148 -0.16 13.66 4.70
CA GLY A 148 -1.28 13.95 5.60
C GLY A 148 -0.84 14.64 6.89
N ILE A 149 0.26 14.20 7.50
CA ILE A 149 0.87 14.84 8.67
C ILE A 149 1.37 16.25 8.33
N ARG A 150 1.92 16.48 7.14
CA ARG A 150 2.36 17.81 6.69
C ARG A 150 1.22 18.83 6.58
N LEU A 151 0.02 18.39 6.27
CA LEU A 151 -1.17 19.25 6.21
C LEU A 151 -1.71 19.60 7.60
N CYS A 152 -1.41 18.79 8.63
CA CYS A 152 -1.89 18.99 9.98
C CYS A 152 -1.07 20.05 10.74
N LYS A 153 -1.71 20.76 11.68
CA LYS A 153 -1.08 21.76 12.56
C LYS A 153 -0.52 21.19 13.84
N ALA A 154 -0.75 19.90 14.13
CA ALA A 154 -0.24 19.24 15.32
C ALA A 154 1.29 19.20 15.36
N GLN A 155 1.85 19.13 16.55
CA GLN A 155 3.27 18.94 16.76
C GLN A 155 3.71 17.58 16.19
N ARG A 156 4.90 17.54 15.55
CA ARG A 156 5.36 16.37 14.82
C ARG A 156 6.58 15.78 15.48
N TYR A 157 6.44 14.55 15.93
CA TYR A 157 7.50 13.72 16.48
C TYR A 157 7.73 12.56 15.54
N ARG A 158 8.98 12.19 15.31
CA ARG A 158 9.34 11.12 14.39
C ARG A 158 10.27 10.16 15.10
N TYR A 159 9.92 8.88 15.12
CA TYR A 159 10.78 7.84 15.67
C TYR A 159 11.39 6.98 14.56
N LYS A 160 12.56 6.38 14.84
CA LYS A 160 13.25 5.48 13.93
C LYS A 160 12.39 4.27 13.64
N ASN A 161 12.47 3.77 12.40
CA ASN A 161 11.64 2.67 11.96
C ASN A 161 11.68 1.49 12.93
N ASN A 162 10.51 1.14 13.44
CA ASN A 162 10.27 0.01 14.32
C ASN A 162 11.14 -0.01 15.60
N ASP A 163 11.67 1.13 16.03
CA ASP A 163 12.48 1.33 17.24
C ASP A 163 11.58 1.76 18.40
N MET A 164 11.32 0.83 19.32
CA MET A 164 10.38 1.05 20.41
C MET A 164 10.94 1.94 21.53
N ASP A 165 12.27 1.95 21.70
CA ASP A 165 12.92 2.85 22.66
C ASP A 165 12.83 4.30 22.18
N ASP A 166 13.08 4.55 20.89
CA ASP A 166 12.90 5.87 20.28
C ASP A 166 11.41 6.29 20.26
N LEU A 167 10.48 5.36 20.01
CA LEU A 167 9.04 5.64 20.13
C LEU A 167 8.68 6.10 21.55
N GLU A 168 9.18 5.41 22.58
CA GLU A 168 8.94 5.79 23.98
C GLU A 168 9.53 7.16 24.29
N GLU A 169 10.74 7.47 23.82
CA GLU A 169 11.34 8.81 23.96
C GLU A 169 10.46 9.90 23.34
N GLN A 170 9.91 9.67 22.12
CA GLN A 170 9.03 10.65 21.47
C GLN A 170 7.69 10.80 22.20
N LEU A 171 7.15 9.75 22.79
CA LEU A 171 5.98 9.81 23.64
C LEU A 171 6.22 10.62 24.91
N ILE A 172 7.38 10.48 25.53
CA ILE A 172 7.82 11.31 26.67
C ILE A 172 7.95 12.78 26.24
N ASN A 173 8.60 13.05 25.11
CA ASN A 173 8.79 14.41 24.60
C ASN A 173 7.46 15.11 24.23
N SER A 174 6.40 14.35 23.95
CA SER A 174 5.08 14.88 23.58
C SER A 174 4.08 14.97 24.74
N GLN A 175 4.50 14.79 26.00
CA GLN A 175 3.59 14.72 27.17
C GLN A 175 2.72 15.97 27.39
N ASN A 176 3.13 17.12 26.90
CA ASN A 176 2.36 18.37 27.01
C ASN A 176 1.22 18.50 26.00
N ALA A 177 1.11 17.58 25.05
CA ALA A 177 0.02 17.57 24.06
C ALA A 177 -1.29 17.10 24.70
N GLU A 178 -2.42 17.70 24.25
CA GLU A 178 -3.76 17.33 24.71
C GLU A 178 -4.13 15.93 24.20
N ILE A 179 -3.87 15.66 22.91
CA ILE A 179 -4.05 14.37 22.26
C ILE A 179 -2.70 13.94 21.66
N ARG A 180 -2.34 12.68 21.83
CA ARG A 180 -1.21 12.03 21.18
C ARG A 180 -1.71 10.94 20.26
N LEU A 181 -1.24 10.94 19.01
CA LEU A 181 -1.57 9.91 18.03
C LEU A 181 -0.30 9.28 17.49
N ILE A 182 -0.16 7.97 17.66
CA ILE A 182 0.90 7.17 17.03
C ILE A 182 0.41 6.75 15.66
N ALA A 183 1.19 7.04 14.59
CA ALA A 183 0.88 6.65 13.23
C ALA A 183 1.95 5.72 12.67
N THR A 184 1.54 4.55 12.18
CA THR A 184 2.44 3.57 11.58
C THR A 184 1.80 2.84 10.40
N ASP A 185 2.60 2.47 9.38
CA ASP A 185 2.22 1.37 8.50
C ASP A 185 2.14 0.08 9.32
N GLY A 186 1.14 -0.75 9.07
CA GLY A 186 1.07 -2.11 9.64
C GLY A 186 2.07 -3.05 8.97
N VAL A 187 2.34 -2.81 7.68
CA VAL A 187 3.39 -3.45 6.89
C VAL A 187 4.10 -2.43 6.02
N PHE A 188 5.40 -2.28 6.21
CA PHE A 188 6.25 -1.36 5.44
C PHE A 188 6.48 -1.87 4.02
N SER A 189 5.98 -1.14 3.03
CA SER A 189 5.81 -1.58 1.64
C SER A 189 7.10 -1.90 0.88
N MET A 190 8.24 -1.36 1.31
CA MET A 190 9.53 -1.55 0.62
C MET A 190 10.32 -2.73 1.18
N ASP A 191 10.03 -3.15 2.39
CA ASP A 191 10.78 -4.18 3.13
C ASP A 191 9.96 -5.41 3.47
N GLY A 192 8.63 -5.28 3.58
CA GLY A 192 7.76 -6.36 4.06
C GLY A 192 7.85 -6.58 5.58
N TYR A 193 8.32 -5.61 6.34
CA TYR A 193 8.26 -5.67 7.80
C TYR A 193 6.83 -5.49 8.28
N ILE A 194 6.44 -6.31 9.26
CA ILE A 194 5.23 -6.11 10.06
C ILE A 194 5.62 -5.26 11.27
N ALA A 195 4.88 -4.18 11.52
CA ALA A 195 5.13 -3.32 12.67
C ALA A 195 4.91 -4.06 14.01
N ASN A 196 5.68 -3.75 15.04
CA ASN A 196 5.58 -4.36 16.38
C ASN A 196 4.34 -3.81 17.15
N LEU A 197 3.13 -4.10 16.65
CA LEU A 197 1.90 -3.52 17.17
C LEU A 197 1.60 -3.90 18.62
N ASP A 198 2.06 -5.05 19.09
CA ASP A 198 1.98 -5.47 20.49
C ASP A 198 2.73 -4.52 21.42
N LEU A 199 3.95 -4.12 21.05
CA LEU A 199 4.75 -3.15 21.80
C LEU A 199 4.22 -1.72 21.61
N ILE A 200 3.87 -1.33 20.38
CA ILE A 200 3.29 -0.02 20.08
C ILE A 200 2.02 0.21 20.92
N THR A 201 1.11 -0.76 20.96
CA THR A 201 -0.13 -0.63 21.75
C THR A 201 0.12 -0.65 23.25
N THR A 202 1.18 -1.33 23.71
CA THR A 202 1.60 -1.30 25.11
C THR A 202 2.10 0.09 25.51
N LEU A 203 2.93 0.71 24.68
CA LEU A 203 3.40 2.08 24.88
C LEU A 203 2.26 3.10 24.76
N ALA A 204 1.38 2.92 23.76
CA ALA A 204 0.20 3.78 23.59
C ALA A 204 -0.66 3.82 24.86
N LYS A 205 -0.93 2.65 25.44
CA LYS A 205 -1.68 2.56 26.72
C LYS A 205 -0.92 3.23 27.87
N LYS A 206 0.40 3.07 27.95
CA LYS A 206 1.23 3.67 29.01
C LYS A 206 1.22 5.20 28.97
N TYR A 207 1.17 5.78 27.78
CA TYR A 207 1.26 7.22 27.56
C TYR A 207 -0.05 7.86 27.08
N ASP A 208 -1.17 7.15 27.18
CA ASP A 208 -2.52 7.62 26.81
C ASP A 208 -2.55 8.19 25.38
N ALA A 209 -2.11 7.39 24.42
CA ALA A 209 -2.03 7.74 23.00
C ALA A 209 -2.99 6.90 22.15
N ILE A 210 -3.56 7.50 21.12
CA ILE A 210 -4.39 6.87 20.08
C ILE A 210 -3.46 6.14 19.10
N VAL A 211 -3.83 4.95 18.62
CA VAL A 211 -3.08 4.18 17.63
C VAL A 211 -3.80 4.16 16.30
N MET A 212 -3.13 4.67 15.26
CA MET A 212 -3.55 4.59 13.86
C MET A 212 -2.61 3.68 13.08
N VAL A 213 -3.18 2.73 12.33
CA VAL A 213 -2.44 1.76 11.51
C VAL A 213 -2.92 1.83 10.06
N ASP A 214 -1.99 1.98 9.10
CA ASP A 214 -2.25 1.76 7.68
C ASP A 214 -1.97 0.31 7.32
N ASP A 215 -3.02 -0.46 7.11
CA ASP A 215 -2.97 -1.88 6.76
C ASP A 215 -3.12 -2.15 5.25
N SER A 216 -2.77 -1.20 4.41
CA SER A 216 -2.85 -1.31 2.94
C SER A 216 -2.06 -2.50 2.36
N HIS A 217 -1.03 -2.96 3.05
CA HIS A 217 -0.23 -4.14 2.70
C HIS A 217 -0.49 -5.35 3.60
N ALA A 218 -1.59 -5.36 4.35
CA ALA A 218 -1.92 -6.44 5.27
C ALA A 218 -3.38 -6.92 5.15
N THR A 219 -4.33 -6.00 4.93
CA THR A 219 -5.76 -6.31 4.85
C THR A 219 -6.05 -7.35 3.77
N GLY A 220 -6.74 -8.40 4.17
CA GLY A 220 -7.18 -9.51 3.33
C GLY A 220 -6.30 -10.76 3.45
N PHE A 221 -5.08 -10.70 4.00
CA PHE A 221 -4.18 -11.84 3.97
C PHE A 221 -3.20 -11.98 5.15
N ILE A 222 -2.90 -10.93 5.90
CA ILE A 222 -2.10 -11.02 7.13
C ILE A 222 -3.02 -11.31 8.31
N GLY A 223 -2.55 -12.11 9.25
CA GLY A 223 -3.33 -12.61 10.38
C GLY A 223 -4.06 -13.91 10.08
N LYS A 224 -4.69 -14.51 11.08
CA LYS A 224 -5.31 -15.84 11.00
C LYS A 224 -6.51 -15.88 10.03
N THR A 225 -7.29 -14.80 9.99
CA THR A 225 -8.46 -14.66 9.11
C THR A 225 -8.30 -13.54 8.07
N GLY A 226 -7.09 -12.95 7.96
CA GLY A 226 -6.78 -11.91 6.99
C GLY A 226 -7.20 -10.50 7.41
N ARG A 227 -7.41 -10.26 8.71
CA ARG A 227 -7.83 -8.95 9.23
C ARG A 227 -6.68 -7.96 9.43
N GLY A 228 -5.47 -8.32 8.99
CA GLY A 228 -4.33 -7.43 8.95
C GLY A 228 -3.33 -7.60 10.08
N SER A 229 -2.46 -6.62 10.23
CA SER A 229 -1.32 -6.64 11.15
C SER A 229 -1.74 -6.67 12.63
N ALA A 230 -2.87 -6.04 12.96
CA ALA A 230 -3.41 -6.06 14.31
C ALA A 230 -3.92 -7.45 14.72
N GLU A 231 -4.53 -8.21 13.80
CA GLU A 231 -4.88 -9.60 14.05
C GLU A 231 -3.64 -10.47 14.21
N TYR A 232 -2.60 -10.25 13.41
CA TYR A 232 -1.34 -10.97 13.50
C TYR A 232 -0.71 -10.88 14.90
N HIS A 233 -0.77 -9.71 15.52
CA HIS A 233 -0.27 -9.45 16.88
C HIS A 233 -1.30 -9.67 17.99
N ASN A 234 -2.54 -10.09 17.68
CA ASN A 234 -3.64 -10.26 18.66
C ASN A 234 -3.97 -8.97 19.44
N VAL A 235 -3.98 -7.82 18.75
CA VAL A 235 -4.22 -6.49 19.33
C VAL A 235 -5.34 -5.72 18.64
N MET A 236 -6.28 -6.40 17.99
CA MET A 236 -7.40 -5.80 17.28
C MET A 236 -8.21 -4.83 18.16
N ASP A 237 -8.40 -5.17 19.43
CA ASP A 237 -9.13 -4.36 20.42
C ASP A 237 -8.36 -3.12 20.93
N LYS A 238 -7.10 -2.96 20.52
CA LYS A 238 -6.20 -1.90 20.98
C LYS A 238 -5.85 -0.88 19.89
N ILE A 239 -6.37 -1.07 18.69
CA ILE A 239 -6.20 -0.11 17.60
C ILE A 239 -7.45 0.76 17.52
N ASP A 240 -7.26 2.05 17.40
CA ASP A 240 -8.34 3.03 17.38
C ASP A 240 -8.80 3.35 15.94
N ILE A 241 -7.84 3.38 15.00
CA ILE A 241 -8.07 3.78 13.62
C ILE A 241 -7.27 2.88 12.69
N TRP A 242 -7.94 2.29 11.69
CA TRP A 242 -7.29 1.68 10.53
C TRP A 242 -7.55 2.50 9.29
N THR A 243 -6.55 2.61 8.44
CA THR A 243 -6.72 2.96 7.03
C THR A 243 -6.28 1.79 6.16
N SER A 244 -6.90 1.62 5.00
CA SER A 244 -6.51 0.59 4.05
C SER A 244 -7.03 0.88 2.65
N THR A 245 -6.62 0.06 1.68
CA THR A 245 -6.90 0.25 0.26
C THR A 245 -7.67 -0.91 -0.36
N LEU A 246 -8.57 -0.61 -1.29
CA LEU A 246 -9.15 -1.58 -2.21
C LEU A 246 -8.25 -1.84 -3.43
N GLY A 247 -7.20 -1.06 -3.59
CA GLY A 247 -6.31 -1.07 -4.76
C GLY A 247 -5.19 -2.11 -4.72
N LYS A 248 -5.24 -3.08 -3.80
CA LYS A 248 -4.23 -4.16 -3.68
C LYS A 248 -4.90 -5.53 -3.54
N ALA A 249 -4.76 -6.20 -2.40
CA ALA A 249 -5.32 -7.54 -2.17
C ALA A 249 -6.85 -7.62 -2.37
N LEU A 250 -7.56 -6.53 -2.13
CA LEU A 250 -9.03 -6.46 -2.18
C LEU A 250 -9.59 -6.17 -3.59
N GLY A 251 -8.98 -6.73 -4.62
CA GLY A 251 -9.44 -6.61 -6.01
C GLY A 251 -8.56 -5.72 -6.90
N GLY A 252 -7.63 -4.94 -6.34
CA GLY A 252 -6.61 -4.22 -7.11
C GLY A 252 -7.11 -3.03 -7.95
N ALA A 253 -8.36 -2.57 -7.74
CA ALA A 253 -8.91 -1.42 -8.47
C ALA A 253 -8.46 -0.09 -7.82
N SER A 254 -9.37 0.76 -7.45
CA SER A 254 -9.11 1.99 -6.68
C SER A 254 -10.01 2.03 -5.45
N GLY A 255 -9.82 3.04 -4.62
CA GLY A 255 -10.57 3.19 -3.38
C GLY A 255 -9.74 2.93 -2.15
N GLY A 256 -10.15 3.56 -1.08
CA GLY A 256 -9.60 3.39 0.25
C GLY A 256 -10.66 3.64 1.30
N PHE A 257 -10.33 3.37 2.53
CA PHE A 257 -11.24 3.58 3.65
C PHE A 257 -10.48 3.87 4.94
N THR A 258 -11.18 4.51 5.85
CA THR A 258 -10.82 4.59 7.26
C THR A 258 -11.91 3.89 8.06
N THR A 259 -11.53 3.02 8.99
CA THR A 259 -12.46 2.33 9.88
C THR A 259 -11.96 2.42 11.33
N GLY A 260 -12.87 2.45 12.30
CA GLY A 260 -12.50 2.60 13.70
C GLY A 260 -13.67 3.02 14.58
N ARG A 261 -13.37 3.80 15.61
CA ARG A 261 -14.39 4.30 16.54
C ARG A 261 -15.34 5.28 15.87
N LYS A 262 -16.61 5.19 16.22
CA LYS A 262 -17.68 5.98 15.59
C LYS A 262 -17.41 7.48 15.64
N GLU A 263 -16.89 8.00 16.74
CA GLU A 263 -16.64 9.43 16.93
C GLU A 263 -15.59 9.97 15.93
N PHE A 264 -14.55 9.20 15.64
CA PHE A 264 -13.53 9.57 14.63
C PHE A 264 -14.13 9.56 13.22
N ILE A 265 -14.89 8.52 12.90
CA ILE A 265 -15.50 8.37 11.58
C ILE A 265 -16.56 9.46 11.34
N ASP A 266 -17.38 9.79 12.33
CA ASP A 266 -18.36 10.87 12.22
C ASP A 266 -17.67 12.22 11.99
N LEU A 267 -16.57 12.51 12.73
CA LEU A 267 -15.82 13.75 12.53
C LEU A 267 -15.17 13.81 11.14
N LEU A 268 -14.62 12.70 10.65
CA LEU A 268 -14.08 12.60 9.28
C LEU A 268 -15.17 12.88 8.23
N ARG A 269 -16.38 12.36 8.40
CA ARG A 269 -17.51 12.65 7.48
C ARG A 269 -17.86 14.12 7.44
N GLN A 270 -17.71 14.85 8.55
CA GLN A 270 -18.05 16.27 8.63
C GLN A 270 -16.96 17.21 8.12
N ARG A 271 -15.67 16.81 8.19
CA ARG A 271 -14.56 17.75 7.99
C ARG A 271 -13.45 17.27 7.06
N SER A 272 -13.33 15.98 6.79
CA SER A 272 -12.26 15.45 5.94
C SER A 272 -12.38 15.98 4.51
N ARG A 273 -11.44 16.81 4.10
CA ARG A 273 -11.49 17.51 2.80
C ARG A 273 -11.52 16.56 1.60
N PRO A 274 -10.72 15.47 1.54
CA PRO A 274 -10.83 14.51 0.45
C PRO A 274 -12.21 13.86 0.35
N TYR A 275 -12.91 13.65 1.46
CA TYR A 275 -14.27 13.13 1.46
C TYR A 275 -15.31 14.16 1.02
N LEU A 276 -15.17 15.40 1.47
CA LEU A 276 -16.14 16.46 1.20
C LEU A 276 -16.04 17.01 -0.22
N PHE A 277 -14.87 16.96 -0.85
CA PHE A 277 -14.60 17.68 -2.10
C PHE A 277 -14.17 16.77 -3.27
N SER A 278 -13.96 15.47 -3.04
CA SER A 278 -13.69 14.53 -4.12
C SER A 278 -14.91 13.68 -4.45
N ASN A 279 -15.05 13.29 -5.72
CA ASN A 279 -16.14 12.43 -6.16
C ASN A 279 -16.15 11.10 -5.40
N THR A 280 -17.36 10.61 -5.17
CA THR A 280 -17.64 9.32 -4.54
C THR A 280 -17.08 8.15 -5.35
N LEU A 281 -16.65 7.12 -4.64
CA LEU A 281 -16.25 5.83 -5.22
C LEU A 281 -17.36 5.29 -6.13
N THR A 282 -16.99 4.80 -7.32
CA THR A 282 -17.97 4.34 -8.31
C THR A 282 -18.68 3.06 -7.88
N PRO A 283 -19.94 2.83 -8.31
CA PRO A 283 -20.71 1.62 -7.96
C PRO A 283 -19.99 0.31 -8.30
N ALA A 284 -19.32 0.26 -9.45
CA ALA A 284 -18.60 -0.93 -9.89
C ALA A 284 -17.48 -1.35 -8.91
N ILE A 285 -16.70 -0.37 -8.43
CA ILE A 285 -15.63 -0.63 -7.45
C ILE A 285 -16.23 -0.97 -6.08
N THR A 286 -17.29 -0.27 -5.69
CA THR A 286 -18.00 -0.50 -4.43
C THR A 286 -18.52 -1.93 -4.34
N SER A 287 -19.21 -2.41 -5.38
CA SER A 287 -19.75 -3.78 -5.48
C SER A 287 -18.65 -4.84 -5.48
N ALA A 288 -17.57 -4.62 -6.26
CA ALA A 288 -16.43 -5.53 -6.27
C ALA A 288 -15.74 -5.60 -4.89
N GLY A 289 -15.66 -4.48 -4.18
CA GLY A 289 -15.15 -4.43 -2.80
C GLY A 289 -16.00 -5.26 -1.83
N ILE A 290 -17.32 -5.12 -1.85
CA ILE A 290 -18.25 -5.94 -1.06
C ILE A 290 -18.03 -7.43 -1.38
N LYS A 291 -17.94 -7.77 -2.66
CA LYS A 291 -17.72 -9.16 -3.09
C LYS A 291 -16.40 -9.70 -2.57
N ALA A 292 -15.31 -8.92 -2.65
CA ALA A 292 -13.99 -9.31 -2.13
C ALA A 292 -14.05 -9.62 -0.62
N PHE A 293 -14.59 -8.72 0.19
CA PHE A 293 -14.73 -8.94 1.63
C PHE A 293 -15.60 -10.17 1.95
N LYS A 294 -16.74 -10.34 1.24
CA LYS A 294 -17.61 -11.52 1.40
C LYS A 294 -16.88 -12.83 1.05
N MET A 295 -16.00 -12.84 0.05
CA MET A 295 -15.19 -14.01 -0.29
C MET A 295 -14.18 -14.32 0.83
N LEU A 296 -13.44 -13.32 1.29
CA LEU A 296 -12.41 -13.47 2.33
C LEU A 296 -12.99 -13.86 3.69
N SER A 297 -14.19 -13.40 4.01
CA SER A 297 -14.89 -13.80 5.25
C SER A 297 -15.37 -15.25 5.22
N LYS A 298 -15.51 -15.86 4.04
CA LYS A 298 -15.99 -17.25 3.89
C LYS A 298 -14.89 -18.29 3.85
N SER A 299 -13.68 -17.94 3.40
CA SER A 299 -12.58 -18.87 3.18
C SER A 299 -11.23 -18.22 3.38
N THR A 300 -10.29 -18.96 3.96
CA THR A 300 -8.88 -18.58 4.10
C THR A 300 -7.99 -19.20 3.00
N GLU A 301 -8.58 -19.92 2.04
CA GLU A 301 -7.84 -20.71 1.04
C GLU A 301 -6.82 -19.88 0.25
N LEU A 302 -7.21 -18.68 -0.22
CA LEU A 302 -6.30 -17.79 -0.94
C LEU A 302 -5.15 -17.31 -0.06
N ARG A 303 -5.45 -16.95 1.19
CA ARG A 303 -4.45 -16.56 2.19
C ARG A 303 -3.48 -17.70 2.48
N ASP A 304 -4.00 -18.90 2.70
CA ASP A 304 -3.18 -20.09 3.01
C ASP A 304 -2.27 -20.48 1.83
N LYS A 305 -2.79 -20.34 0.60
CA LYS A 305 -2.01 -20.53 -0.61
C LYS A 305 -0.92 -19.47 -0.76
N LEU A 306 -1.24 -18.20 -0.47
CA LEU A 306 -0.25 -17.11 -0.47
C LEU A 306 0.88 -17.37 0.51
N ASP A 307 0.57 -17.79 1.73
CA ASP A 307 1.54 -18.12 2.76
C ASP A 307 2.48 -19.26 2.31
N LYS A 308 1.92 -20.34 1.77
CA LYS A 308 2.71 -21.46 1.21
C LYS A 308 3.63 -21.02 0.09
N ASN A 309 3.12 -20.24 -0.87
CA ASN A 309 3.90 -19.72 -1.98
C ASN A 309 5.03 -18.81 -1.49
N THR A 310 4.75 -17.96 -0.50
CA THR A 310 5.71 -17.01 0.09
C THR A 310 6.85 -17.78 0.78
N LYS A 311 6.52 -18.72 1.65
CA LYS A 311 7.51 -19.56 2.36
C LYS A 311 8.38 -20.35 1.39
N TYR A 312 7.77 -20.93 0.35
CA TYR A 312 8.48 -21.64 -0.70
C TYR A 312 9.49 -20.72 -1.40
N PHE A 313 9.03 -19.61 -1.96
CA PHE A 313 9.91 -18.72 -2.73
C PHE A 313 11.02 -18.09 -1.87
N ARG A 314 10.73 -17.69 -0.62
CA ARG A 314 11.76 -17.17 0.31
C ARG A 314 12.86 -18.18 0.57
N ARG A 315 12.49 -19.44 0.85
CA ARG A 315 13.46 -20.51 1.09
C ARG A 315 14.35 -20.76 -0.12
N GLU A 316 13.73 -20.94 -1.29
CA GLU A 316 14.46 -21.31 -2.50
C GLU A 316 15.36 -20.16 -3.01
N ILE A 317 14.88 -18.92 -3.02
CA ILE A 317 15.69 -17.78 -3.48
C ILE A 317 16.91 -17.52 -2.56
N SER A 318 16.73 -17.70 -1.24
CA SER A 318 17.85 -17.64 -0.29
C SER A 318 18.81 -18.82 -0.49
N GLY A 319 18.29 -20.02 -0.79
CA GLY A 319 19.09 -21.21 -1.09
C GLY A 319 19.94 -21.05 -2.38
N LEU A 320 19.52 -20.21 -3.31
CA LEU A 320 20.30 -19.85 -4.49
C LEU A 320 21.46 -18.89 -4.18
N GLY A 321 21.52 -18.32 -2.98
CA GLY A 321 22.57 -17.37 -2.56
C GLY A 321 22.16 -15.89 -2.61
N PHE A 322 20.92 -15.56 -2.98
CA PHE A 322 20.46 -14.17 -2.95
C PHE A 322 20.27 -13.67 -1.52
N GLU A 323 20.76 -12.48 -1.26
CA GLU A 323 20.46 -11.76 -0.03
C GLU A 323 19.05 -11.16 -0.10
N ILE A 324 18.18 -11.57 0.83
CA ILE A 324 16.83 -11.03 1.00
C ILE A 324 16.66 -10.45 2.42
N LYS A 325 15.81 -9.45 2.57
CA LYS A 325 15.43 -8.98 3.91
C LYS A 325 14.59 -10.05 4.63
N ASN A 326 14.87 -10.26 5.91
CA ASN A 326 14.13 -11.20 6.76
C ASN A 326 12.66 -10.79 6.87
N GLY A 327 11.78 -11.76 7.08
CA GLY A 327 10.35 -11.54 7.25
C GLY A 327 9.51 -12.69 6.69
N GLU A 328 8.20 -12.59 6.90
CA GLU A 328 7.22 -13.58 6.47
C GLU A 328 6.27 -13.06 5.38
N HIS A 329 6.35 -11.79 5.09
CA HIS A 329 5.45 -11.11 4.16
C HIS A 329 5.71 -11.52 2.69
N PRO A 330 4.68 -11.56 1.83
CA PRO A 330 4.81 -11.83 0.38
C PRO A 330 5.63 -10.77 -0.40
N ILE A 331 5.95 -9.64 0.18
CA ILE A 331 6.98 -8.73 -0.32
C ILE A 331 8.34 -9.32 0.01
N ILE A 332 9.15 -9.60 -1.00
CA ILE A 332 10.49 -10.18 -0.86
C ILE A 332 11.50 -9.25 -1.52
N PRO A 333 12.19 -8.40 -0.74
CA PRO A 333 13.23 -7.54 -1.25
C PRO A 333 14.50 -8.35 -1.50
N ILE A 334 14.91 -8.48 -2.76
CA ILE A 334 16.17 -9.09 -3.18
C ILE A 334 17.18 -7.95 -3.33
N MET A 335 18.20 -7.93 -2.48
CA MET A 335 19.11 -6.80 -2.37
C MET A 335 20.09 -6.75 -3.55
N THR A 336 20.23 -5.58 -4.13
CA THR A 336 21.22 -5.27 -5.18
C THR A 336 22.11 -4.10 -4.78
N TYR A 337 21.71 -3.34 -3.75
CA TYR A 337 22.39 -2.16 -3.21
C TYR A 337 22.58 -1.02 -4.21
N ASP A 338 23.02 -1.32 -5.43
CA ASP A 338 23.29 -0.37 -6.50
C ASP A 338 22.08 -0.19 -7.44
N ALA A 339 21.73 1.06 -7.73
CA ALA A 339 20.58 1.41 -8.56
C ALA A 339 20.71 0.96 -10.02
N LEU A 340 21.93 1.03 -10.59
CA LEU A 340 22.18 0.61 -11.98
C LEU A 340 22.13 -0.92 -12.10
N ILE A 341 22.63 -1.63 -11.09
CA ILE A 341 22.52 -3.09 -11.00
C ILE A 341 21.06 -3.49 -10.91
N ALA A 342 20.26 -2.88 -10.04
CA ALA A 342 18.82 -3.13 -9.94
C ALA A 342 18.11 -3.00 -11.29
N GLN A 343 18.40 -1.95 -12.04
CA GLN A 343 17.80 -1.71 -13.36
C GLN A 343 18.25 -2.73 -14.40
N LYS A 344 19.54 -3.07 -14.43
CA LYS A 344 20.10 -4.09 -15.35
C LYS A 344 19.50 -5.46 -15.07
N VAL A 345 19.41 -5.84 -13.79
CA VAL A 345 18.80 -7.11 -13.34
C VAL A 345 17.32 -7.17 -13.72
N ALA A 346 16.54 -6.12 -13.44
CA ALA A 346 15.14 -6.07 -13.81
C ALA A 346 14.92 -6.16 -15.34
N SER A 347 15.83 -5.54 -16.11
CA SER A 347 15.79 -5.61 -17.58
C SER A 347 16.20 -6.99 -18.12
N ALA A 348 17.12 -7.67 -17.46
CA ALA A 348 17.54 -9.02 -17.82
C ALA A 348 16.44 -10.05 -17.48
N LEU A 349 15.83 -9.94 -16.28
CA LEU A 349 14.70 -10.79 -15.86
C LEU A 349 13.49 -10.65 -16.80
N LEU A 350 13.22 -9.44 -17.30
CA LEU A 350 12.16 -9.24 -18.31
C LEU A 350 12.41 -10.05 -19.58
N LYS A 351 13.68 -10.17 -20.02
CA LYS A 351 14.06 -11.00 -21.19
C LYS A 351 13.93 -12.50 -20.93
N GLU A 352 14.04 -12.91 -19.65
CA GLU A 352 13.81 -14.30 -19.21
C GLU A 352 12.32 -14.55 -18.88
N GLY A 353 11.41 -13.62 -19.24
CA GLY A 353 9.97 -13.77 -19.03
C GLY A 353 9.47 -13.40 -17.64
N ILE A 354 10.26 -12.72 -16.82
CA ILE A 354 9.87 -12.30 -15.46
C ILE A 354 9.75 -10.76 -15.39
N TYR A 355 8.54 -10.28 -15.13
CA TYR A 355 8.26 -8.86 -15.00
C TYR A 355 8.46 -8.42 -13.54
N VAL A 356 9.56 -7.71 -13.30
CA VAL A 356 9.91 -7.09 -12.02
C VAL A 356 10.44 -5.68 -12.23
N ILE A 357 10.47 -4.88 -11.16
CA ILE A 357 10.98 -3.51 -11.16
C ILE A 357 12.08 -3.38 -10.10
N GLY A 358 13.14 -2.66 -10.44
CA GLY A 358 14.15 -2.22 -9.47
C GLY A 358 13.66 -1.01 -8.69
N PHE A 359 13.83 -1.04 -7.37
CA PHE A 359 13.53 0.08 -6.47
C PHE A 359 14.84 0.69 -5.98
N PHE A 360 14.95 2.01 -6.12
CA PHE A 360 16.12 2.79 -5.76
C PHE A 360 15.70 4.20 -5.29
N TYR A 361 16.64 5.01 -4.85
CA TYR A 361 16.35 6.37 -4.39
C TYR A 361 15.50 7.17 -5.40
N PRO A 362 14.54 7.98 -4.95
CA PRO A 362 14.17 8.30 -3.55
C PRO A 362 13.15 7.34 -2.91
N VAL A 363 12.76 6.24 -3.58
CA VAL A 363 11.75 5.29 -3.08
C VAL A 363 12.28 4.45 -1.93
N VAL A 364 13.57 4.13 -1.98
CA VAL A 364 14.33 3.49 -0.89
C VAL A 364 15.58 4.33 -0.61
N PRO A 365 16.26 4.19 0.55
CA PRO A 365 17.47 4.91 0.85
C PRO A 365 18.58 4.68 -0.19
N LYS A 366 19.54 5.63 -0.27
CA LYS A 366 20.73 5.44 -1.11
C LYS A 366 21.51 4.21 -0.65
N ASN A 367 22.07 3.46 -1.60
CA ASN A 367 22.80 2.21 -1.37
C ASN A 367 21.94 1.07 -0.79
N GLU A 368 20.62 1.16 -0.93
CA GLU A 368 19.67 0.10 -0.55
C GLU A 368 18.77 -0.29 -1.71
N ALA A 369 19.26 -0.19 -2.94
CA ALA A 369 18.51 -0.61 -4.12
C ALA A 369 18.22 -2.11 -4.08
N ARG A 370 17.07 -2.52 -4.60
CA ARG A 370 16.57 -3.89 -4.57
C ARG A 370 15.63 -4.18 -5.72
N ILE A 371 15.46 -5.46 -6.02
CA ILE A 371 14.30 -5.97 -6.76
C ILE A 371 13.25 -6.35 -5.73
N ARG A 372 12.08 -5.70 -5.75
CA ARG A 372 10.98 -6.06 -4.86
C ARG A 372 10.07 -7.06 -5.55
N VAL A 373 10.24 -8.33 -5.22
CA VAL A 373 9.35 -9.41 -5.65
C VAL A 373 8.07 -9.39 -4.83
N GLN A 374 6.94 -9.62 -5.48
CA GLN A 374 5.63 -9.76 -4.84
C GLN A 374 5.02 -11.11 -5.19
N ILE A 375 4.80 -11.94 -4.17
CA ILE A 375 4.16 -13.24 -4.33
C ILE A 375 2.64 -13.06 -4.33
N SER A 376 1.95 -13.93 -5.08
CA SER A 376 0.49 -13.95 -5.18
C SER A 376 -0.07 -15.35 -4.96
N ALA A 377 -1.27 -15.42 -4.39
CA ALA A 377 -2.05 -16.65 -4.32
C ALA A 377 -2.42 -17.20 -5.72
N GLY A 378 -2.47 -16.34 -6.74
CA GLY A 378 -2.69 -16.74 -8.12
C GLY A 378 -1.57 -17.56 -8.73
N MET A 379 -0.34 -17.52 -8.16
CA MET A 379 0.81 -18.26 -8.67
C MET A 379 0.70 -19.76 -8.39
N SER A 380 1.14 -20.59 -9.35
CA SER A 380 1.41 -22.01 -9.17
C SER A 380 2.87 -22.23 -8.78
N LEU A 381 3.21 -23.42 -8.31
CA LEU A 381 4.62 -23.80 -8.05
C LEU A 381 5.47 -23.67 -9.33
N SER A 382 4.92 -24.08 -10.49
CA SER A 382 5.62 -23.93 -11.78
C SER A 382 5.95 -22.46 -12.11
N HIS A 383 5.10 -21.50 -11.77
CA HIS A 383 5.41 -20.07 -11.94
C HIS A 383 6.55 -19.63 -11.04
N LEU A 384 6.59 -20.14 -9.79
CA LEU A 384 7.65 -19.82 -8.83
C LEU A 384 8.98 -20.44 -9.27
N ASP A 385 8.97 -21.70 -9.73
CA ASP A 385 10.17 -22.41 -10.21
C ASP A 385 10.75 -21.70 -11.43
N GLN A 386 9.92 -21.35 -12.42
CA GLN A 386 10.35 -20.59 -13.58
C GLN A 386 11.00 -19.25 -13.20
N ALA A 387 10.45 -18.57 -12.19
CA ALA A 387 11.05 -17.33 -11.69
C ALA A 387 12.40 -17.60 -11.00
N LEU A 388 12.50 -18.63 -10.17
CA LEU A 388 13.75 -19.02 -9.49
C LEU A 388 14.86 -19.36 -10.49
N ASP A 389 14.55 -20.10 -11.57
CA ASP A 389 15.50 -20.40 -12.65
C ASP A 389 15.99 -19.14 -13.37
N ALA A 390 15.07 -18.23 -13.66
CA ALA A 390 15.41 -16.93 -14.27
C ALA A 390 16.29 -16.08 -13.34
N PHE A 391 15.94 -16.01 -12.04
CA PHE A 391 16.74 -15.32 -11.05
C PHE A 391 18.14 -15.90 -10.91
N LYS A 392 18.28 -17.23 -10.87
CA LYS A 392 19.58 -17.92 -10.83
C LYS A 392 20.45 -17.53 -12.01
N LYS A 393 19.92 -17.69 -13.23
CA LYS A 393 20.63 -17.33 -14.48
C LYS A 393 21.09 -15.87 -14.51
N VAL A 394 20.22 -14.97 -14.04
CA VAL A 394 20.53 -13.53 -14.04
C VAL A 394 21.47 -13.19 -12.87
N GLY A 395 21.31 -13.80 -11.71
CA GLY A 395 22.18 -13.62 -10.53
C GLY A 395 23.64 -14.00 -10.83
N GLU A 396 23.85 -15.17 -11.43
CA GLU A 396 25.17 -15.63 -11.90
C GLU A 396 25.77 -14.66 -12.94
N LYS A 397 24.97 -14.20 -13.91
CA LYS A 397 25.42 -13.27 -14.97
C LYS A 397 25.90 -11.91 -14.41
N PHE A 398 25.33 -11.43 -13.34
CA PHE A 398 25.69 -10.14 -12.73
C PHE A 398 26.56 -10.28 -11.46
N ASN A 399 27.06 -11.49 -11.17
CA ASN A 399 27.85 -11.82 -9.97
C ASN A 399 27.17 -11.35 -8.67
N ILE A 400 25.87 -11.61 -8.54
CA ILE A 400 25.10 -11.34 -7.32
C ILE A 400 25.09 -12.59 -6.42
N ILE A 401 25.18 -13.76 -7.04
CA ILE A 401 25.31 -15.08 -6.39
C ILE A 401 26.46 -15.81 -7.02
#